data_06d5cd64a0062601380085ed490d4640
#
_entry.id   06d5cd64a0062601380085ed490d4640
#
_cell.length_a   1.000
_cell.length_b   1.000
_cell.length_c   1.000
_cell.angle_alpha   90.00
_cell.angle_beta   90.00
_cell.angle_gamma   90.00
#
_symmetry.space_group_name_H-M   'P 1'
#
loop_
_entity.id
_entity.type
_entity.pdbx_description
1 polymer ?
#
loop_
_entity_poly.entity_id
_entity_poly.type
_entity_poly.pdbx_seq_one_letter_code
_entity_poly.pdbx_strand_id
1 'polypeptide(L)'
;TTQIPALGTDDINVLTSRQVGVLTEDQLQTLSVAQVQAIASGSLKTLSSDQIRTLSTEQLAGMSTSQIRGFEYTQIPAFSSDQISNLTTTEIGAFSTRQMQAFTTAQVAAFTSWQVPAIPVENIANMGTTQTVAFSTAQLSAFTSQQVAALTADQINAFSNTQRATLGL
;
A
#
# COMPACT_ATOMS: atom_id res chain seq x y z
N THR A 1 -26.09 9.16 8.62
CA THR A 1 -24.81 9.58 8.00
C THR A 1 -24.18 10.78 8.71
N THR A 2 -24.99 11.72 9.24
CA THR A 2 -24.49 12.98 9.85
C THR A 2 -23.85 12.83 11.24
N GLN A 3 -24.00 11.70 11.92
CA GLN A 3 -23.49 11.51 13.28
C GLN A 3 -22.00 11.13 13.34
N ILE A 4 -21.49 10.37 12.37
CA ILE A 4 -20.10 9.89 12.36
C ILE A 4 -19.08 11.03 12.27
N PRO A 5 -19.25 12.06 11.38
CA PRO A 5 -18.34 13.19 11.34
C PRO A 5 -18.32 14.05 12.61
N ALA A 6 -19.37 13.96 13.45
CA ALA A 6 -19.46 14.69 14.71
C ALA A 6 -18.71 13.99 15.88
N LEU A 7 -18.28 12.74 15.70
CA LEU A 7 -17.50 12.01 16.71
C LEU A 7 -16.10 12.63 16.84
N GLY A 8 -15.62 12.73 18.07
CA GLY A 8 -14.22 13.08 18.32
C GLY A 8 -13.27 11.92 17.95
N THR A 9 -11.99 12.22 17.85
CA THR A 9 -10.94 11.19 17.64
C THR A 9 -10.94 10.15 18.76
N ASP A 10 -11.23 10.57 19.99
CA ASP A 10 -11.31 9.65 21.14
C ASP A 10 -12.48 8.67 20.99
N ASP A 11 -13.63 9.13 20.47
CA ASP A 11 -14.78 8.27 20.20
C ASP A 11 -14.46 7.25 19.08
N ILE A 12 -13.73 7.67 18.05
CA ILE A 12 -13.29 6.78 16.96
C ILE A 12 -12.29 5.76 17.49
N ASN A 13 -11.36 6.17 18.35
CA ASN A 13 -10.31 5.28 18.87
C ASN A 13 -10.85 4.12 19.72
N VAL A 14 -12.01 4.31 20.37
CA VAL A 14 -12.64 3.26 21.19
C VAL A 14 -13.61 2.36 20.41
N LEU A 15 -13.80 2.62 19.10
CA LEU A 15 -14.61 1.74 18.26
C LEU A 15 -13.99 0.34 18.20
N THR A 16 -14.81 -0.65 18.45
CA THR A 16 -14.42 -2.06 18.28
C THR A 16 -14.22 -2.38 16.79
N SER A 17 -13.44 -3.41 16.49
CA SER A 17 -13.24 -3.89 15.11
C SER A 17 -14.58 -4.21 14.41
N ARG A 18 -15.57 -4.73 15.16
CA ARG A 18 -16.91 -4.99 14.63
C ARG A 18 -17.63 -3.70 14.22
N GLN A 19 -17.51 -2.64 15.02
CA GLN A 19 -18.13 -1.34 14.70
C GLN A 19 -17.45 -0.69 13.50
N VAL A 20 -16.11 -0.78 13.40
CA VAL A 20 -15.35 -0.30 12.23
C VAL A 20 -15.77 -1.07 10.97
N GLY A 21 -15.87 -2.40 11.04
CA GLY A 21 -16.20 -3.23 9.87
C GLY A 21 -17.63 -3.04 9.35
N VAL A 22 -18.55 -2.46 10.14
CA VAL A 22 -19.95 -2.18 9.69
C VAL A 22 -20.17 -0.71 9.29
N LEU A 23 -19.14 0.14 9.32
CA LEU A 23 -19.25 1.49 8.77
C LEU A 23 -19.59 1.42 7.28
N THR A 24 -20.54 2.21 6.84
CA THR A 24 -20.86 2.30 5.42
C THR A 24 -19.75 3.05 4.66
N GLU A 25 -19.69 2.88 3.35
CA GLU A 25 -18.78 3.61 2.47
C GLU A 25 -18.95 5.12 2.64
N ASP A 26 -20.20 5.62 2.65
CA ASP A 26 -20.49 7.04 2.89
C ASP A 26 -19.96 7.52 4.25
N GLN A 27 -20.07 6.69 5.29
CA GLN A 27 -19.56 7.02 6.61
C GLN A 27 -18.03 7.11 6.61
N LEU A 28 -17.35 6.18 5.96
CA LEU A 28 -15.89 6.19 5.83
C LEU A 28 -15.39 7.40 5.02
N GLN A 29 -16.08 7.75 3.94
CA GLN A 29 -15.73 8.93 3.13
C GLN A 29 -15.87 10.24 3.91
N THR A 30 -16.81 10.32 4.84
CA THR A 30 -17.05 11.53 5.64
C THR A 30 -16.08 11.70 6.80
N LEU A 31 -15.29 10.68 7.15
CA LEU A 31 -14.26 10.78 8.20
C LEU A 31 -13.15 11.76 7.77
N SER A 32 -12.77 12.64 8.68
CA SER A 32 -11.55 13.42 8.50
C SER A 32 -10.30 12.53 8.56
N VAL A 33 -9.18 13.01 8.06
CA VAL A 33 -7.88 12.33 8.17
C VAL A 33 -7.56 12.00 9.64
N ALA A 34 -7.79 12.94 10.56
CA ALA A 34 -7.57 12.73 11.99
C ALA A 34 -8.44 11.61 12.58
N GLN A 35 -9.69 11.49 12.13
CA GLN A 35 -10.58 10.41 12.55
C GLN A 35 -10.13 9.06 11.98
N VAL A 36 -9.68 9.01 10.72
CA VAL A 36 -9.10 7.79 10.13
C VAL A 36 -7.82 7.38 10.88
N GLN A 37 -6.97 8.33 11.24
CA GLN A 37 -5.77 8.08 12.07
C GLN A 37 -6.11 7.53 13.46
N ALA A 38 -7.28 7.89 14.01
CA ALA A 38 -7.74 7.41 15.30
C ALA A 38 -8.29 5.96 15.26
N ILE A 39 -8.57 5.40 14.08
CA ILE A 39 -8.99 4.00 13.97
C ILE A 39 -7.85 3.10 14.43
N ALA A 40 -8.15 2.21 15.39
CA ALA A 40 -7.18 1.22 15.85
C ALA A 40 -6.66 0.36 14.69
N SER A 41 -5.33 0.22 14.55
CA SER A 41 -4.70 -0.53 13.45
C SER A 41 -5.24 -1.96 13.29
N GLY A 42 -5.49 -2.65 14.40
CA GLY A 42 -6.08 -3.98 14.40
C GLY A 42 -7.53 -4.07 13.91
N SER A 43 -8.23 -2.93 13.77
CA SER A 43 -9.58 -2.89 13.24
C SER A 43 -9.63 -2.79 11.71
N LEU A 44 -8.55 -2.36 11.05
CA LEU A 44 -8.49 -2.17 9.60
C LEU A 44 -8.65 -3.49 8.83
N LYS A 45 -8.25 -4.61 9.41
CA LYS A 45 -8.45 -5.96 8.83
C LYS A 45 -9.93 -6.33 8.65
N THR A 46 -10.87 -5.61 9.27
CA THR A 46 -12.32 -5.89 9.14
C THR A 46 -12.97 -5.13 7.99
N LEU A 47 -12.25 -4.20 7.36
CA LEU A 47 -12.76 -3.45 6.22
C LEU A 47 -12.89 -4.36 4.99
N SER A 48 -14.02 -4.23 4.30
CA SER A 48 -14.25 -4.89 3.01
C SER A 48 -13.43 -4.22 1.90
N SER A 49 -13.33 -4.90 0.74
CA SER A 49 -12.69 -4.33 -0.43
C SER A 49 -13.34 -3.03 -0.91
N ASP A 50 -14.66 -2.93 -0.83
CA ASP A 50 -15.39 -1.72 -1.25
C ASP A 50 -15.15 -0.58 -0.26
N GLN A 51 -15.14 -0.86 1.04
CA GLN A 51 -14.76 0.11 2.06
C GLN A 51 -13.32 0.64 1.88
N ILE A 52 -12.36 -0.23 1.50
CA ILE A 52 -10.98 0.20 1.25
C ILE A 52 -10.92 1.12 0.01
N ARG A 53 -11.61 0.77 -1.07
CA ARG A 53 -11.66 1.60 -2.29
C ARG A 53 -12.25 2.97 -2.06
N THR A 54 -13.15 3.09 -1.07
CA THR A 54 -13.82 4.35 -0.77
C THR A 54 -12.97 5.33 0.04
N LEU A 55 -11.89 4.88 0.67
CA LEU A 55 -10.97 5.76 1.40
C LEU A 55 -10.28 6.73 0.41
N SER A 56 -10.26 8.01 0.76
CA SER A 56 -9.57 9.00 -0.07
C SER A 56 -8.04 8.83 -0.01
N THR A 57 -7.36 9.38 -1.00
CA THR A 57 -5.90 9.38 -1.04
C THR A 57 -5.30 10.12 0.16
N GLU A 58 -5.94 11.22 0.61
CA GLU A 58 -5.52 11.98 1.80
C GLU A 58 -5.73 11.17 3.08
N GLN A 59 -6.85 10.44 3.18
CA GLN A 59 -7.11 9.57 4.32
C GLN A 59 -6.05 8.47 4.43
N LEU A 60 -5.69 7.86 3.31
CA LEU A 60 -4.65 6.83 3.26
C LEU A 60 -3.27 7.41 3.54
N ALA A 61 -2.88 8.51 2.88
CA ALA A 61 -1.60 9.17 3.09
C ALA A 61 -1.42 9.76 4.51
N GLY A 62 -2.51 9.86 5.26
CA GLY A 62 -2.46 10.23 6.67
C GLY A 62 -2.30 9.05 7.64
N MET A 63 -2.38 7.80 7.17
CA MET A 63 -2.29 6.63 8.05
C MET A 63 -0.90 6.46 8.65
N SER A 64 -0.85 5.94 9.87
CA SER A 64 0.40 5.53 10.49
C SER A 64 0.94 4.23 9.86
N THR A 65 2.24 4.00 10.01
CA THR A 65 2.88 2.73 9.60
C THR A 65 2.24 1.51 10.27
N SER A 66 1.76 1.65 11.50
CA SER A 66 1.03 0.59 12.21
C SER A 66 -0.33 0.31 11.57
N GLN A 67 -1.00 1.34 11.04
CA GLN A 67 -2.27 1.17 10.33
C GLN A 67 -2.05 0.50 8.96
N ILE A 68 -1.02 0.88 8.21
CA ILE A 68 -0.66 0.20 6.95
C ILE A 68 -0.39 -1.30 7.20
N ARG A 69 0.33 -1.63 8.27
CA ARG A 69 0.56 -3.03 8.68
C ARG A 69 -0.69 -3.74 9.20
N GLY A 70 -1.70 -2.98 9.61
CA GLY A 70 -2.97 -3.49 10.10
C GLY A 70 -3.88 -4.09 9.02
N PHE A 71 -3.65 -3.77 7.76
CA PHE A 71 -4.35 -4.42 6.65
C PHE A 71 -3.86 -5.86 6.46
N GLU A 72 -4.79 -6.77 6.25
CA GLU A 72 -4.46 -8.14 5.83
C GLU A 72 -3.91 -8.14 4.39
N TYR A 73 -2.99 -9.06 4.09
CA TYR A 73 -2.44 -9.17 2.73
C TYR A 73 -3.54 -9.42 1.68
N THR A 74 -4.62 -10.09 2.05
CA THR A 74 -5.79 -10.33 1.19
C THR A 74 -6.55 -9.06 0.83
N GLN A 75 -6.38 -7.98 1.58
CA GLN A 75 -7.00 -6.67 1.34
C GLN A 75 -6.18 -5.80 0.37
N ILE A 76 -4.88 -6.08 0.20
CA ILE A 76 -3.99 -5.26 -0.63
C ILE A 76 -4.50 -5.11 -2.08
N PRO A 77 -5.01 -6.16 -2.75
CA PRO A 77 -5.55 -6.00 -4.11
C PRO A 77 -6.77 -5.08 -4.22
N ALA A 78 -7.38 -4.71 -3.09
CA ALA A 78 -8.52 -3.78 -3.09
C ALA A 78 -8.11 -2.32 -3.29
N PHE A 79 -6.86 -1.95 -2.97
CA PHE A 79 -6.39 -0.58 -3.20
C PHE A 79 -6.37 -0.25 -4.69
N SER A 80 -6.85 0.94 -5.05
CA SER A 80 -6.76 1.42 -6.43
C SER A 80 -5.34 1.86 -6.78
N SER A 81 -5.03 1.94 -8.08
CA SER A 81 -3.76 2.50 -8.56
C SER A 81 -3.54 3.94 -8.08
N ASP A 82 -4.60 4.75 -8.05
CA ASP A 82 -4.54 6.13 -7.56
C ASP A 82 -4.23 6.18 -6.06
N GLN A 83 -4.84 5.30 -5.27
CA GLN A 83 -4.52 5.18 -3.85
C GLN A 83 -3.05 4.81 -3.65
N ILE A 84 -2.53 3.82 -4.39
CA ILE A 84 -1.13 3.39 -4.29
C ILE A 84 -0.17 4.52 -4.69
N SER A 85 -0.42 5.22 -5.80
CA SER A 85 0.47 6.29 -6.28
C SER A 85 0.52 7.51 -5.34
N ASN A 86 -0.47 7.67 -4.47
CA ASN A 86 -0.54 8.77 -3.49
C ASN A 86 -0.05 8.39 -2.07
N LEU A 87 0.32 7.13 -1.82
CA LEU A 87 0.95 6.76 -0.55
C LEU A 87 2.31 7.45 -0.40
N THR A 88 2.63 7.82 0.82
CA THR A 88 3.95 8.38 1.15
C THR A 88 5.04 7.30 1.10
N THR A 89 6.30 7.72 0.99
CA THR A 89 7.45 6.79 1.07
C THR A 89 7.52 6.06 2.40
N THR A 90 7.08 6.71 3.49
CA THR A 90 6.99 6.08 4.82
C THR A 90 5.99 4.93 4.84
N GLU A 91 4.84 5.11 4.21
CA GLU A 91 3.80 4.07 4.11
C GLU A 91 4.23 2.93 3.19
N ILE A 92 4.86 3.25 2.04
CA ILE A 92 5.44 2.22 1.15
C ILE A 92 6.46 1.37 1.92
N GLY A 93 7.33 1.99 2.72
CA GLY A 93 8.30 1.30 3.56
C GLY A 93 7.68 0.48 4.71
N ALA A 94 6.42 0.73 5.03
CA ALA A 94 5.71 0.02 6.10
C ALA A 94 5.13 -1.33 5.67
N PHE A 95 4.90 -1.56 4.37
CA PHE A 95 4.33 -2.84 3.92
C PHE A 95 5.25 -4.01 4.26
N SER A 96 4.68 -5.01 4.90
CA SER A 96 5.38 -6.28 5.15
C SER A 96 5.59 -7.04 3.82
N THR A 97 6.54 -7.97 3.82
CA THR A 97 6.82 -8.83 2.66
C THR A 97 5.56 -9.55 2.17
N ARG A 98 4.73 -10.05 3.09
CA ARG A 98 3.47 -10.74 2.73
C ARG A 98 2.46 -9.81 2.08
N GLN A 99 2.37 -8.56 2.55
CA GLN A 99 1.54 -7.55 1.91
C GLN A 99 2.09 -7.17 0.53
N MET A 100 3.42 -6.98 0.40
CA MET A 100 4.05 -6.66 -0.88
C MET A 100 3.85 -7.76 -1.92
N GLN A 101 3.91 -9.03 -1.53
CA GLN A 101 3.62 -10.17 -2.40
C GLN A 101 2.16 -10.20 -2.91
N ALA A 102 1.25 -9.55 -2.21
CA ALA A 102 -0.16 -9.48 -2.59
C ALA A 102 -0.49 -8.32 -3.56
N PHE A 103 0.46 -7.42 -3.84
CA PHE A 103 0.26 -6.36 -4.83
C PHE A 103 0.03 -6.96 -6.22
N THR A 104 -0.96 -6.46 -6.92
CA THR A 104 -1.19 -6.80 -8.32
C THR A 104 -0.14 -6.13 -9.23
N THR A 105 0.05 -6.65 -10.43
CA THR A 105 0.95 -6.02 -11.43
C THR A 105 0.54 -4.58 -11.75
N ALA A 106 -0.78 -4.30 -11.79
CA ALA A 106 -1.30 -2.94 -12.00
C ALA A 106 -0.91 -2.00 -10.84
N GLN A 107 -0.97 -2.48 -9.59
CA GLN A 107 -0.54 -1.70 -8.43
C GLN A 107 0.97 -1.49 -8.41
N VAL A 108 1.77 -2.49 -8.80
CA VAL A 108 3.23 -2.33 -8.95
C VAL A 108 3.55 -1.29 -10.02
N ALA A 109 2.87 -1.34 -11.15
CA ALA A 109 3.04 -0.34 -12.22
C ALA A 109 2.58 1.08 -11.79
N ALA A 110 1.74 1.19 -10.77
CA ALA A 110 1.26 2.46 -10.25
C ALA A 110 2.23 3.14 -9.26
N PHE A 111 3.26 2.45 -8.75
CA PHE A 111 4.26 3.12 -7.92
C PHE A 111 4.93 4.26 -8.70
N THR A 112 5.11 5.37 -8.03
CA THR A 112 5.93 6.47 -8.58
C THR A 112 7.42 6.15 -8.43
N SER A 113 8.27 6.77 -9.28
CA SER A 113 9.72 6.65 -9.14
C SER A 113 10.24 7.15 -7.78
N TRP A 114 9.50 8.03 -7.09
CA TRP A 114 9.82 8.47 -5.74
C TRP A 114 9.52 7.43 -4.66
N GLN A 115 8.52 6.60 -4.88
CA GLN A 115 8.12 5.55 -3.94
C GLN A 115 9.04 4.32 -4.03
N VAL A 116 9.55 4.03 -5.21
CA VAL A 116 10.34 2.81 -5.48
C VAL A 116 11.55 2.65 -4.55
N PRO A 117 12.38 3.68 -4.30
CA PRO A 117 13.50 3.55 -3.35
C PRO A 117 13.09 3.23 -1.92
N ALA A 118 11.83 3.52 -1.54
CA ALA A 118 11.31 3.25 -0.21
C ALA A 118 10.83 1.80 -0.03
N ILE A 119 10.69 1.02 -1.10
CA ILE A 119 10.34 -0.39 -0.99
C ILE A 119 11.49 -1.12 -0.28
N PRO A 120 11.24 -1.82 0.85
CA PRO A 120 12.28 -2.55 1.54
C PRO A 120 13.00 -3.56 0.63
N VAL A 121 14.31 -3.66 0.77
CA VAL A 121 15.16 -4.55 -0.05
C VAL A 121 14.68 -6.00 0.02
N GLU A 122 14.29 -6.45 1.22
CA GLU A 122 13.70 -7.77 1.44
C GLU A 122 12.39 -7.97 0.68
N ASN A 123 11.59 -6.90 0.51
CA ASN A 123 10.34 -6.97 -0.24
C ASN A 123 10.64 -7.16 -1.73
N ILE A 124 11.61 -6.43 -2.29
CA ILE A 124 12.06 -6.60 -3.69
C ILE A 124 12.50 -8.05 -3.93
N ALA A 125 13.34 -8.61 -3.06
CA ALA A 125 13.84 -9.98 -3.18
C ALA A 125 12.72 -11.04 -3.13
N ASN A 126 11.62 -10.73 -2.46
CA ASN A 126 10.50 -11.67 -2.24
C ASN A 126 9.30 -11.41 -3.17
N MET A 127 9.33 -10.39 -4.02
CA MET A 127 8.30 -10.20 -5.05
C MET A 127 8.36 -11.31 -6.09
N GLY A 128 7.20 -11.70 -6.60
CA GLY A 128 7.12 -12.66 -7.71
C GLY A 128 7.69 -12.08 -9.01
N THR A 129 8.15 -12.94 -9.91
CA THR A 129 8.69 -12.52 -11.23
C THR A 129 7.68 -11.69 -12.03
N THR A 130 6.39 -12.06 -11.99
CA THR A 130 5.32 -11.29 -12.65
C THR A 130 5.17 -9.88 -12.09
N GLN A 131 5.41 -9.70 -10.79
CA GLN A 131 5.38 -8.38 -10.16
C GLN A 131 6.62 -7.57 -10.53
N THR A 132 7.80 -8.17 -10.51
CA THR A 132 9.06 -7.45 -10.82
C THR A 132 9.12 -6.99 -12.27
N VAL A 133 8.65 -7.77 -13.23
CA VAL A 133 8.59 -7.32 -14.63
C VAL A 133 7.52 -6.26 -14.89
N ALA A 134 6.60 -6.02 -13.96
CA ALA A 134 5.61 -4.95 -14.06
C ALA A 134 6.21 -3.56 -13.79
N PHE A 135 7.41 -3.47 -13.20
CA PHE A 135 8.08 -2.18 -13.09
C PHE A 135 8.47 -1.65 -14.47
N SER A 136 8.11 -0.41 -14.75
CA SER A 136 8.56 0.31 -15.94
C SER A 136 10.05 0.62 -15.87
N THR A 137 10.67 0.93 -17.01
CA THR A 137 12.08 1.36 -17.04
C THR A 137 12.33 2.61 -16.20
N ALA A 138 11.37 3.55 -16.16
CA ALA A 138 11.47 4.75 -15.31
C ALA A 138 11.49 4.38 -13.80
N GLN A 139 10.69 3.41 -13.39
CA GLN A 139 10.69 2.90 -12.02
C GLN A 139 11.98 2.12 -11.71
N LEU A 140 12.45 1.28 -12.64
CA LEU A 140 13.69 0.53 -12.49
C LEU A 140 14.92 1.44 -12.41
N SER A 141 14.94 2.58 -13.12
CA SER A 141 16.00 3.58 -13.00
C SER A 141 16.07 4.21 -11.60
N ALA A 142 15.00 4.12 -10.82
CA ALA A 142 14.96 4.60 -9.44
C ALA A 142 15.36 3.53 -8.41
N PHE A 143 15.64 2.29 -8.82
CA PHE A 143 16.13 1.25 -7.90
C PHE A 143 17.46 1.67 -7.29
N THR A 144 17.58 1.49 -5.98
CA THR A 144 18.86 1.65 -5.29
C THR A 144 19.79 0.49 -5.63
N SER A 145 21.10 0.71 -5.49
CA SER A 145 22.10 -0.39 -5.70
C SER A 145 21.82 -1.60 -4.82
N GLN A 146 21.29 -1.39 -3.61
CA GLN A 146 20.91 -2.49 -2.70
C GLN A 146 19.69 -3.26 -3.22
N GLN A 147 18.70 -2.57 -3.80
CA GLN A 147 17.53 -3.21 -4.40
C GLN A 147 17.92 -4.01 -5.66
N VAL A 148 18.83 -3.47 -6.49
CA VAL A 148 19.37 -4.20 -7.66
C VAL A 148 20.11 -5.45 -7.21
N ALA A 149 21.00 -5.33 -6.21
CA ALA A 149 21.77 -6.46 -5.69
C ALA A 149 20.91 -7.54 -5.02
N ALA A 150 19.70 -7.21 -4.59
CA ALA A 150 18.76 -8.13 -3.96
C ALA A 150 17.90 -8.91 -4.97
N LEU A 151 17.91 -8.54 -6.24
CA LEU A 151 17.17 -9.26 -7.27
C LEU A 151 17.66 -10.70 -7.40
N THR A 152 16.73 -11.64 -7.39
CA THR A 152 17.05 -13.05 -7.60
C THR A 152 17.36 -13.36 -9.06
N ALA A 153 18.04 -14.47 -9.33
CA ALA A 153 18.34 -14.93 -10.69
C ALA A 153 17.06 -15.07 -11.53
N ASP A 154 15.97 -15.59 -10.94
CA ASP A 154 14.69 -15.75 -11.63
C ASP A 154 14.07 -14.40 -12.01
N GLN A 155 14.14 -13.41 -11.11
CA GLN A 155 13.69 -12.05 -11.39
C GLN A 155 14.50 -11.40 -12.52
N ILE A 156 15.83 -11.52 -12.46
CA ILE A 156 16.74 -11.00 -13.50
C ILE A 156 16.44 -11.65 -14.85
N ASN A 157 16.27 -12.97 -14.88
CA ASN A 157 15.98 -13.72 -16.11
C ASN A 157 14.61 -13.37 -16.70
N ALA A 158 13.64 -12.99 -15.87
CA ALA A 158 12.31 -12.60 -16.32
C ALA A 158 12.27 -11.19 -16.95
N PHE A 159 13.23 -10.31 -16.64
CA PHE A 159 13.27 -8.97 -17.23
C PHE A 159 13.57 -9.00 -18.73
N SER A 160 12.98 -8.07 -19.46
CA SER A 160 13.33 -7.79 -20.85
C SER A 160 14.77 -7.26 -20.95
N ASN A 161 15.35 -7.32 -22.16
CA ASN A 161 16.68 -6.76 -22.40
C ASN A 161 16.77 -5.27 -22.02
N THR A 162 15.71 -4.50 -22.32
CA THR A 162 15.63 -3.08 -21.96
C THR A 162 15.62 -2.88 -20.44
N GLN A 163 14.86 -3.68 -19.71
CA GLN A 163 14.81 -3.61 -18.25
C GLN A 163 16.16 -3.97 -17.62
N ARG A 164 16.82 -5.05 -18.10
CA ARG A 164 18.16 -5.42 -17.65
C ARG A 164 19.18 -4.30 -17.91
N ALA A 165 19.19 -3.77 -19.14
CA ALA A 165 20.09 -2.67 -19.48
C ALA A 165 19.86 -1.43 -18.59
N THR A 166 18.60 -1.15 -18.21
CA THR A 166 18.26 -0.05 -17.29
C THR A 166 18.86 -0.28 -15.90
N LEU A 167 18.93 -1.52 -15.44
CA LEU A 167 19.50 -1.91 -14.15
C LEU A 167 21.03 -2.09 -14.19
N GLY A 168 21.66 -2.01 -15.38
CA GLY A 168 23.09 -2.27 -15.57
C GLY A 168 23.48 -3.76 -15.50
N LEU A 169 22.54 -4.65 -15.85
CA LEU A 169 22.66 -6.12 -15.80
C LEU A 169 22.84 -6.72 -17.20
#